data_2adf35e470d3a6eb5879c5ba768899d3
#
_entry.id   2adf35e470d3a6eb5879c5ba768899d3
#
_cell.length_a   1.000
_cell.length_b   1.000
_cell.length_c   1.000
_cell.angle_alpha   90.00
_cell.angle_beta   90.00
_cell.angle_gamma   90.00
#
_symmetry.space_group_name_H-M   'P 1'
#
loop_
_entity.id
_entity.type
_entity.pdbx_description
1 polymer ?
#
loop_
_entity_poly.entity_id
_entity_poly.type
_entity_poly.pdbx_seq_one_letter_code
_entity_poly.pdbx_strand_id
1 'polypeptide(L)'
;GPCRQANKEMEPLKAQLAGKDVVYVYMTGYTSPENTWRNMIPDLKGNHYRMDDAQWEYIRQQKKAEGVPTYLILDREGNQRFYSLGFPGADIMKRELLKALNQ
;
A
#
# COMPACT_ATOMS: atom_id res chain seq x y z
N GLY A 1 15.05 -0.81 -4.67
CA GLY A 1 14.44 0.42 -5.16
C GLY A 1 13.56 1.10 -4.12
N PRO A 2 12.87 2.15 -4.50
CA PRO A 2 12.09 2.95 -3.55
C PRO A 2 10.98 2.16 -2.86
N CYS A 3 10.38 1.18 -3.53
CA CYS A 3 9.34 0.35 -2.89
C CYS A 3 9.91 -0.52 -1.79
N ARG A 4 11.09 -1.07 -1.97
CA ARG A 4 11.75 -1.90 -0.95
C ARG A 4 12.11 -1.07 0.27
N GLN A 5 12.64 0.13 0.05
CA GLN A 5 12.99 1.03 1.13
C GLN A 5 11.76 1.44 1.91
N ALA A 6 10.68 1.80 1.21
CA ALA A 6 9.41 2.16 1.84
C ALA A 6 8.86 0.99 2.68
N ASN A 7 8.91 -0.22 2.14
CA ASN A 7 8.43 -1.40 2.87
C ASN A 7 9.22 -1.64 4.15
N LYS A 8 10.54 -1.43 4.11
CA LYS A 8 11.38 -1.54 5.32
C LYS A 8 10.98 -0.50 6.37
N GLU A 9 10.75 0.73 5.94
CA GLU A 9 10.38 1.80 6.87
C GLU A 9 8.97 1.61 7.44
N MET A 10 8.10 0.90 6.72
CA MET A 10 6.75 0.59 7.21
C MET A 10 6.72 -0.54 8.23
N GLU A 11 7.72 -1.43 8.27
CA GLU A 11 7.68 -2.58 9.18
C GLU A 11 7.56 -2.19 10.67
N PRO A 12 8.36 -1.23 11.19
CA PRO A 12 8.17 -0.80 12.57
C PRO A 12 6.79 -0.20 12.82
N LEU A 13 6.26 0.54 11.85
CA LEU A 13 4.94 1.14 11.96
C LEU A 13 3.86 0.06 12.02
N LYS A 14 3.95 -0.95 11.17
CA LYS A 14 3.01 -2.07 11.19
C LYS A 14 3.03 -2.78 12.54
N ALA A 15 4.22 -2.94 13.12
CA ALA A 15 4.36 -3.53 14.45
C ALA A 15 3.70 -2.67 15.53
N GLN A 16 3.85 -1.34 15.46
CA GLN A 16 3.23 -0.41 16.38
C GLN A 16 1.70 -0.46 16.29
N LEU A 17 1.17 -0.71 15.10
CA LEU A 17 -0.27 -0.77 14.87
C LEU A 17 -0.83 -2.19 14.96
N ALA A 18 -0.03 -3.16 15.39
CA ALA A 18 -0.48 -4.52 15.59
C ALA A 18 -1.64 -4.55 16.62
N GLY A 19 -2.67 -5.32 16.31
CA GLY A 19 -3.86 -5.36 17.15
C GLY A 19 -4.89 -4.28 16.84
N LYS A 20 -4.55 -3.30 16.02
CA LYS A 20 -5.51 -2.32 15.54
C LYS A 20 -6.16 -2.82 14.25
N ASP A 21 -7.33 -2.29 13.95
CA ASP A 21 -8.15 -2.75 12.82
C ASP A 21 -7.65 -2.13 11.51
N VAL A 22 -6.47 -2.52 11.09
CA VAL A 22 -5.85 -2.05 9.84
C VAL A 22 -5.56 -3.24 8.94
N VAL A 23 -5.99 -3.15 7.68
CA VAL A 23 -5.72 -4.15 6.66
C VAL A 23 -4.76 -3.53 5.63
N TYR A 24 -3.70 -4.26 5.31
CA TYR A 24 -2.71 -3.82 4.32
C TYR A 24 -2.97 -4.56 3.02
N VAL A 25 -3.17 -3.80 1.94
CA VAL A 25 -3.43 -4.36 0.61
C VAL A 25 -2.32 -3.89 -0.32
N TYR A 26 -1.62 -4.85 -0.93
CA TYR A 26 -0.53 -4.59 -1.85
C TYR A 26 -0.95 -4.95 -3.25
N MET A 27 -0.92 -3.97 -4.14
CA MET A 27 -1.31 -4.16 -5.53
C MET A 27 -0.09 -3.98 -6.42
N THR A 28 0.17 -4.96 -7.26
CA THR A 28 1.32 -4.98 -8.17
C THR A 28 0.81 -5.15 -9.60
N GLY A 29 1.44 -4.45 -10.53
CA GLY A 29 1.07 -4.53 -11.93
C GLY A 29 1.69 -5.72 -12.65
N TYR A 30 1.19 -5.98 -13.83
CA TYR A 30 1.63 -7.08 -14.67
C TYR A 30 3.10 -6.96 -15.11
N THR A 31 3.67 -5.76 -15.03
CA THR A 31 5.07 -5.54 -15.40
C THR A 31 6.06 -6.12 -14.41
N SER A 32 5.63 -6.41 -13.19
CA SER A 32 6.48 -7.08 -12.20
C SER A 32 6.53 -8.58 -12.50
N PRO A 33 7.72 -9.19 -12.57
CA PRO A 33 7.81 -10.63 -12.80
C PRO A 33 7.09 -11.42 -11.71
N GLU A 34 6.33 -12.44 -12.11
CA GLU A 34 5.53 -13.20 -11.16
C GLU A 34 6.39 -13.88 -10.09
N ASN A 35 7.55 -14.42 -10.48
CA ASN A 35 8.44 -15.07 -9.51
C ASN A 35 8.95 -14.11 -8.46
N THR A 36 9.33 -12.90 -8.87
CA THR A 36 9.78 -11.86 -7.94
C THR A 36 8.67 -11.48 -6.98
N TRP A 37 7.45 -11.33 -7.49
CA TRP A 37 6.28 -11.01 -6.68
C TRP A 37 5.98 -12.11 -5.66
N ARG A 38 5.96 -13.39 -6.10
CA ARG A 38 5.70 -14.52 -5.21
C ARG A 38 6.75 -14.65 -4.11
N ASN A 39 8.01 -14.39 -4.45
CA ASN A 39 9.10 -14.47 -3.47
C ASN A 39 9.04 -13.38 -2.40
N MET A 40 8.39 -12.27 -2.70
CA MET A 40 8.26 -11.15 -1.77
C MET A 40 7.13 -11.35 -0.76
N ILE A 41 6.09 -12.08 -1.12
CA ILE A 41 4.88 -12.21 -0.30
C ILE A 41 5.15 -12.69 1.12
N PRO A 42 5.98 -13.72 1.37
CA PRO A 42 6.20 -14.19 2.75
C PRO A 42 6.81 -13.15 3.67
N ASP A 43 7.56 -12.19 3.13
CA ASP A 43 8.24 -11.18 3.92
C ASP A 43 7.41 -9.93 4.13
N LEU A 44 6.21 -9.87 3.57
CA LEU A 44 5.39 -8.66 3.57
C LEU A 44 3.95 -9.03 3.92
N LYS A 45 3.62 -8.91 5.20
CA LYS A 45 2.29 -9.30 5.69
C LYS A 45 1.19 -8.39 5.13
N GLY A 46 0.14 -9.00 4.59
CA GLY A 46 -0.99 -8.30 4.03
C GLY A 46 -1.63 -9.11 2.92
N ASN A 47 -2.56 -8.49 2.23
CA ASN A 47 -3.25 -9.09 1.08
C ASN A 47 -2.55 -8.64 -0.20
N HIS A 48 -2.15 -9.59 -1.04
CA HIS A 48 -1.35 -9.33 -2.23
C HIS A 48 -2.13 -9.65 -3.49
N TYR A 49 -2.17 -8.70 -4.41
CA TYR A 49 -2.84 -8.86 -5.70
C TYR A 49 -1.89 -8.45 -6.81
N ARG A 50 -1.75 -9.33 -7.82
CA ARG A 50 -1.02 -9.01 -9.04
C ARG A 50 -2.05 -8.84 -10.15
N MET A 51 -2.09 -7.65 -10.72
CA MET A 51 -3.10 -7.25 -11.69
C MET A 51 -2.63 -7.47 -13.11
N ASP A 52 -3.54 -7.89 -14.00
CA ASP A 52 -3.26 -7.92 -15.43
C ASP A 52 -3.20 -6.48 -15.98
N ASP A 53 -2.92 -6.35 -17.27
CA ASP A 53 -2.75 -5.05 -17.90
C ASP A 53 -4.02 -4.19 -17.84
N ALA A 54 -5.18 -4.79 -18.06
CA ALA A 54 -6.45 -4.06 -18.04
C ALA A 54 -6.80 -3.59 -16.63
N GLN A 55 -6.62 -4.45 -15.63
CA GLN A 55 -6.86 -4.13 -14.23
C GLN A 55 -5.91 -3.03 -13.75
N TRP A 56 -4.64 -3.14 -14.12
CA TRP A 56 -3.63 -2.16 -13.72
C TRP A 56 -3.93 -0.78 -14.30
N GLU A 57 -4.28 -0.72 -15.59
CA GLU A 57 -4.62 0.55 -16.22
C GLU A 57 -5.88 1.17 -15.61
N TYR A 58 -6.87 0.35 -15.28
CA TYR A 58 -8.07 0.84 -14.62
C TYR A 58 -7.75 1.50 -13.28
N ILE A 59 -6.95 0.83 -12.45
CA ILE A 59 -6.56 1.36 -11.14
C ILE A 59 -5.73 2.63 -11.28
N ARG A 60 -4.79 2.66 -12.24
CA ARG A 60 -3.97 3.84 -12.46
C ARG A 60 -4.81 5.06 -12.81
N GLN A 61 -5.81 4.88 -13.67
CA GLN A 61 -6.70 5.97 -14.07
C GLN A 61 -7.63 6.39 -12.93
N GLN A 62 -8.26 5.43 -12.27
CA GLN A 62 -9.26 5.71 -11.25
C GLN A 62 -8.64 6.33 -9.98
N LYS A 63 -7.45 5.90 -9.61
CA LYS A 63 -6.79 6.32 -8.37
C LYS A 63 -5.61 7.25 -8.61
N LYS A 64 -5.39 7.67 -9.86
CA LYS A 64 -4.29 8.55 -10.26
C LYS A 64 -2.92 8.01 -9.82
N ALA A 65 -2.77 6.68 -9.89
CA ALA A 65 -1.52 6.01 -9.52
C ALA A 65 -0.53 6.10 -10.66
N GLU A 66 0.06 7.26 -10.88
CA GLU A 66 0.94 7.55 -12.01
C GLU A 66 2.35 7.02 -11.83
N GLY A 67 2.67 6.52 -10.67
CA GLY A 67 3.98 5.95 -10.37
C GLY A 67 3.91 5.04 -9.17
N VAL A 68 5.02 4.41 -8.84
CA VAL A 68 5.13 3.51 -7.69
C VAL A 68 6.28 3.97 -6.80
N PRO A 69 6.11 3.86 -5.47
CA PRO A 69 4.88 3.44 -4.79
C PRO A 69 3.82 4.54 -4.75
N THR A 70 2.57 4.15 -4.77
CA THR A 70 1.43 5.05 -4.54
C THR A 70 0.65 4.53 -3.33
N TYR A 71 0.26 5.43 -2.44
CA TYR A 71 -0.40 5.07 -1.19
C TYR A 71 -1.79 5.67 -1.12
N LEU A 72 -2.73 4.84 -0.71
CA LEU A 72 -4.10 5.25 -0.45
C LEU A 72 -4.51 4.73 0.92
N ILE A 73 -5.18 5.57 1.69
CA ILE A 73 -5.80 5.13 2.94
C ILE A 73 -7.30 5.32 2.79
N LEU A 74 -8.03 4.25 3.03
CA LEU A 74 -9.49 4.25 3.00
C LEU A 74 -10.00 4.03 4.41
N ASP A 75 -11.11 4.69 4.76
CA ASP A 75 -11.76 4.45 6.03
C ASP A 75 -12.65 3.20 5.95
N ARG A 76 -13.38 2.89 7.03
CA ARG A 76 -14.21 1.69 7.11
C ARG A 76 -15.37 1.71 6.11
N GLU A 77 -15.74 2.87 5.63
CA GLU A 77 -16.82 3.03 4.66
C GLU A 77 -16.32 3.04 3.22
N GLY A 78 -15.01 2.92 3.02
CA GLY A 78 -14.39 2.92 1.70
C GLY A 78 -14.07 4.30 1.16
N ASN A 79 -14.22 5.34 1.97
CA ASN A 79 -13.90 6.70 1.55
C ASN A 79 -12.40 6.95 1.60
N GLN A 80 -11.87 7.57 0.55
CA GLN A 80 -10.45 7.89 0.50
C GLN A 80 -10.13 9.04 1.44
N ARG A 81 -9.23 8.79 2.39
CA ARG A 81 -8.81 9.76 3.40
C ARG A 81 -7.43 10.33 3.16
N PHE A 82 -6.61 9.62 2.40
CA PHE A 82 -5.23 10.03 2.14
C PHE A 82 -4.76 9.46 0.82
N TYR A 83 -3.96 10.24 0.12
CA TYR A 83 -3.31 9.83 -1.13
C TYR A 83 -1.90 10.39 -1.14
N SER A 84 -0.94 9.57 -1.57
CA SER A 84 0.41 10.04 -1.78
C SER A 84 1.05 9.32 -2.96
N LEU A 85 1.59 10.08 -3.89
CA LEU A 85 2.48 9.56 -4.92
C LEU A 85 3.88 9.57 -4.34
N GLY A 86 4.44 8.37 -4.14
CA GLY A 86 5.67 8.18 -3.41
C GLY A 86 5.43 8.00 -1.92
N PHE A 87 6.43 7.46 -1.23
CA PHE A 87 6.35 7.20 0.20
C PHE A 87 6.53 8.53 0.98
N PRO A 88 5.53 8.94 1.77
CA PRO A 88 5.60 10.23 2.46
C PRO A 88 6.40 10.19 3.77
N GLY A 89 6.88 9.02 4.18
CA GLY A 89 7.55 8.79 5.45
C GLY A 89 6.64 8.09 6.45
N ALA A 90 7.26 7.35 7.36
CA ALA A 90 6.52 6.56 8.34
C ALA A 90 5.70 7.44 9.30
N ASP A 91 6.21 8.61 9.66
CA ASP A 91 5.50 9.52 10.58
C ASP A 91 4.18 10.01 9.98
N ILE A 92 4.20 10.40 8.72
CA ILE A 92 2.99 10.85 8.03
C ILE A 92 2.01 9.68 7.86
N MET A 93 2.51 8.51 7.47
CA MET A 93 1.66 7.32 7.33
C MET A 93 1.00 6.97 8.66
N LYS A 94 1.75 7.00 9.76
CA LYS A 94 1.19 6.72 11.09
C LYS A 94 0.09 7.70 11.45
N ARG A 95 0.35 9.00 11.26
CA ARG A 95 -0.63 10.05 11.55
C ARG A 95 -1.92 9.83 10.77
N GLU A 96 -1.80 9.57 9.48
CA GLU A 96 -2.96 9.43 8.61
C GLU A 96 -3.72 8.12 8.86
N LEU A 97 -3.02 7.05 9.19
CA LEU A 97 -3.67 5.79 9.56
C LEU A 97 -4.45 5.94 10.86
N LEU A 98 -3.88 6.61 11.86
CA LEU A 98 -4.56 6.84 13.14
C LEU A 98 -5.79 7.73 12.97
N LYS A 99 -5.71 8.75 12.11
CA LYS A 99 -6.87 9.57 11.78
C LYS A 99 -7.99 8.73 11.18
N ALA A 100 -7.67 7.87 10.23
CA ALA A 100 -8.68 7.03 9.58
C ALA A 100 -9.29 6.02 10.55
N LEU A 101 -8.51 5.50 11.49
CA LEU A 101 -9.00 4.58 12.53
C LEU A 101 -10.00 5.26 13.47
N ASN A 102 -9.85 6.54 13.70
CA ASN A 102 -10.67 7.30 14.64
C ASN A 102 -11.86 7.99 13.97
N GLN A 103 -12.12 7.71 12.74
CA GLN A 103 -13.27 8.23 12.01
C GLN A 103 -14.55 7.49 12.35
#